data_19a259db9b526a32263c9aabd63b28ab
#
_entry.id   19a259db9b526a32263c9aabd63b28ab
#
_cell.length_a   1.000
_cell.length_b   1.000
_cell.length_c   1.000
_cell.angle_alpha   90.00
_cell.angle_beta   90.00
_cell.angle_gamma   90.00
#
_symmetry.space_group_name_H-M   'P 1'
#
loop_
_entity.id
_entity.type
_entity.pdbx_description
1 polymer ?
#
loop_
_entity_poly.entity_id
_entity_poly.type
_entity_poly.pdbx_seq_one_letter_code
_entity_poly.pdbx_strand_id
1 'polypeptide(L)'
;MNYISKIISIQLKSKLQSAIIVLLFILVFSIDNSGMGIGFHTSRIGHAESTDGINFKRISVPVLYPGNDSQKEFEWPGGCEDPRVAVTQNGMYVIFYTQWNRKLPRLGVATSTDLIHWEKHGPIFEKAYHGKYFNMATKSASILTKMDGEKQVIAKINGKYWLYWGEHHVYAATSSNLVDWQPVENKNGKLKELISPRKGFFDSDLTECSPPALITKKGILLVYNGKNKSGDEGDRRYSPDSYCAGQVLFDLKDPSKPIARLDVPFLRPMETFEKSGQYINGTVFIEGMVFFKKKWFLYYCCADSRVGVAVYDPSNPGQADPVILNSGKDK
;
A
#
# COMPACT_ATOMS: atom_id res chain seq x y z
N MET A 1 -2.16 26.86 -5.54
CA MET A 1 -2.68 25.53 -5.15
C MET A 1 -1.48 24.63 -4.86
N ASN A 2 -1.17 24.38 -3.60
CA ASN A 2 -0.09 23.47 -3.24
C ASN A 2 -0.66 22.07 -3.08
N TYR A 3 -0.37 21.20 -4.05
CA TYR A 3 -0.77 19.80 -4.00
C TYR A 3 0.29 19.01 -3.23
N ILE A 4 -0.09 18.36 -2.12
CA ILE A 4 0.73 17.34 -1.51
C ILE A 4 0.30 16.01 -2.15
N SER A 5 1.19 15.37 -2.89
CA SER A 5 0.93 14.06 -3.49
C SER A 5 1.64 12.98 -2.69
N LYS A 6 0.86 12.10 -2.09
CA LYS A 6 1.30 10.85 -1.48
C LYS A 6 1.05 9.72 -2.49
N ILE A 7 2.06 8.99 -2.88
CA ILE A 7 1.94 7.95 -3.90
C ILE A 7 1.72 6.59 -3.30
N ILE A 8 0.90 5.80 -4.01
CA ILE A 8 0.43 4.59 -3.37
C ILE A 8 -0.13 3.55 -4.35
N SER A 9 0.47 3.14 -5.34
CA SER A 9 0.26 1.86 -6.03
C SER A 9 0.67 1.88 -7.50
N ILE A 10 1.12 0.75 -8.00
CA ILE A 10 1.64 0.68 -9.35
C ILE A 10 1.17 -0.57 -10.05
N GLN A 11 0.82 -0.38 -11.31
CA GLN A 11 0.43 -1.46 -12.19
C GLN A 11 1.10 -1.33 -13.56
N LEU A 12 1.35 -2.47 -14.18
CA LEU A 12 1.90 -2.53 -15.54
C LEU A 12 0.75 -2.64 -16.54
N LYS A 13 0.66 -1.65 -17.45
CA LYS A 13 -0.30 -1.67 -18.56
C LYS A 13 0.43 -2.13 -19.83
N SER A 14 0.13 -3.34 -20.30
CA SER A 14 0.69 -3.83 -21.57
C SER A 14 -0.38 -3.77 -22.66
N LYS A 15 -0.24 -2.85 -23.61
CA LYS A 15 -0.77 -3.00 -24.97
C LYS A 15 0.42 -3.11 -25.91
N LEU A 16 0.44 -4.15 -26.70
CA LEU A 16 1.32 -4.54 -27.81
C LEU A 16 2.32 -3.51 -28.40
N GLN A 17 3.23 -2.90 -27.72
CA GLN A 17 4.46 -2.27 -28.19
C GLN A 17 5.18 -1.33 -27.22
N SER A 18 4.56 -0.94 -26.10
CA SER A 18 5.26 -0.18 -25.04
C SER A 18 4.69 -0.53 -23.67
N ALA A 19 5.53 -1.04 -22.78
CA ALA A 19 5.16 -1.23 -21.39
C ALA A 19 5.09 0.14 -20.71
N ILE A 20 3.96 0.43 -20.01
CA ILE A 20 3.72 1.67 -19.28
C ILE A 20 3.48 1.31 -17.83
N ILE A 21 4.19 1.97 -16.91
CA ILE A 21 3.86 1.94 -15.49
C ILE A 21 2.76 2.96 -15.23
N VAL A 22 1.70 2.51 -14.58
CA VAL A 22 0.66 3.40 -14.06
C VAL A 22 0.85 3.53 -12.57
N LEU A 23 0.88 4.77 -12.13
CA LEU A 23 0.97 5.16 -10.75
C LEU A 23 -0.36 5.74 -10.30
N LEU A 24 -0.99 5.11 -9.31
CA LEU A 24 -2.10 5.70 -8.59
C LEU A 24 -1.57 6.39 -7.33
N PHE A 25 -1.94 7.61 -7.10
CA PHE A 25 -1.43 8.43 -6.00
C PHE A 25 -2.55 9.22 -5.32
N ILE A 26 -2.34 9.60 -4.07
CA ILE A 26 -3.29 10.45 -3.35
C ILE A 26 -3.14 11.89 -3.80
N LEU A 27 -4.25 12.48 -4.25
CA LEU A 27 -4.41 13.90 -4.43
C LEU A 27 -5.13 14.48 -3.20
N VAL A 28 -4.43 15.36 -2.51
CA VAL A 28 -4.99 16.05 -1.35
C VAL A 28 -5.59 17.37 -1.80
N PHE A 29 -6.88 17.58 -1.52
CA PHE A 29 -7.58 18.83 -1.75
C PHE A 29 -8.00 19.44 -0.42
N SER A 30 -7.58 20.68 -0.13
CA SER A 30 -8.13 21.44 1.00
C SER A 30 -9.58 21.80 0.69
N ILE A 31 -10.47 21.60 1.67
CA ILE A 31 -11.89 21.97 1.56
C ILE A 31 -12.07 23.46 1.86
N ASP A 32 -11.17 24.03 2.66
CA ASP A 32 -11.14 25.44 3.00
C ASP A 32 -9.69 25.96 3.05
N ASN A 33 -9.54 27.28 3.17
CA ASN A 33 -8.23 27.94 3.26
C ASN A 33 -7.57 27.85 4.65
N SER A 34 -8.06 27.01 5.54
CA SER A 34 -7.63 26.96 6.96
C SER A 34 -6.32 26.20 7.20
N GLY A 35 -5.60 25.86 6.16
CA GLY A 35 -4.27 25.24 6.25
C GLY A 35 -4.26 23.74 5.93
N MET A 36 -3.16 23.28 5.33
CA MET A 36 -2.94 21.88 5.00
C MET A 36 -2.36 21.15 6.23
N GLY A 37 -3.23 20.86 7.21
CA GLY A 37 -2.88 19.96 8.31
C GLY A 37 -3.34 18.52 8.04
N ILE A 38 -2.71 17.55 8.68
CA ILE A 38 -3.15 16.16 8.66
C ILE A 38 -4.62 16.08 9.09
N GLY A 39 -5.48 15.49 8.24
CA GLY A 39 -6.90 15.28 8.55
C GLY A 39 -7.87 16.41 8.17
N PHE A 40 -7.39 17.54 7.65
CA PHE A 40 -8.25 18.68 7.29
C PHE A 40 -8.62 18.78 5.80
N HIS A 41 -8.25 17.79 4.99
CA HIS A 41 -8.51 17.76 3.55
C HIS A 41 -9.34 16.53 3.15
N THR A 42 -9.87 16.53 1.94
CA THR A 42 -10.52 15.37 1.33
C THR A 42 -9.55 14.70 0.37
N SER A 43 -9.11 13.50 0.69
CA SER A 43 -8.18 12.73 -0.12
C SER A 43 -8.88 12.15 -1.36
N ARG A 44 -8.16 12.12 -2.49
CA ARG A 44 -8.63 11.56 -3.76
C ARG A 44 -7.48 10.82 -4.41
N ILE A 45 -7.80 9.80 -5.21
CA ILE A 45 -6.78 9.01 -5.89
C ILE A 45 -6.61 9.54 -7.32
N GLY A 46 -5.39 9.93 -7.66
CA GLY A 46 -5.00 10.38 -8.98
C GLY A 46 -4.32 9.27 -9.79
N HIS A 47 -4.12 9.53 -11.08
CA HIS A 47 -3.49 8.63 -12.04
C HIS A 47 -2.31 9.30 -12.73
N ALA A 48 -1.19 8.60 -12.86
CA ALA A 48 -0.04 9.00 -13.64
C ALA A 48 0.57 7.82 -14.40
N GLU A 49 1.15 8.09 -15.54
CA GLU A 49 1.76 7.09 -16.42
C GLU A 49 3.25 7.39 -16.64
N SER A 50 4.05 6.33 -16.78
CA SER A 50 5.48 6.42 -17.07
C SER A 50 5.94 5.29 -18.00
N THR A 51 6.87 5.61 -18.88
CA THR A 51 7.55 4.64 -19.75
C THR A 51 8.92 4.21 -19.23
N ASP A 52 9.44 4.87 -18.18
CA ASP A 52 10.76 4.60 -17.60
C ASP A 52 10.69 4.25 -16.09
N GLY A 53 9.53 4.48 -15.45
CA GLY A 53 9.34 4.24 -14.03
C GLY A 53 9.84 5.38 -13.12
N ILE A 54 10.32 6.47 -13.68
CA ILE A 54 10.91 7.61 -12.96
C ILE A 54 10.18 8.91 -13.31
N ASN A 55 9.96 9.15 -14.60
CA ASN A 55 9.31 10.35 -15.10
C ASN A 55 7.84 10.05 -15.37
N PHE A 56 6.93 10.70 -14.63
CA PHE A 56 5.50 10.45 -14.69
C PHE A 56 4.72 11.63 -15.27
N LYS A 57 3.81 11.32 -16.20
CA LYS A 57 2.80 12.25 -16.68
C LYS A 57 1.49 12.00 -15.92
N ARG A 58 1.02 13.01 -15.19
CA ARG A 58 -0.24 12.96 -14.43
C ARG A 58 -1.42 13.33 -15.32
N ILE A 59 -2.59 12.73 -15.04
CA ILE A 59 -3.86 13.28 -15.51
C ILE A 59 -4.39 14.27 -14.48
N SER A 60 -5.09 15.30 -14.96
CA SER A 60 -5.49 16.45 -14.13
C SER A 60 -6.69 16.18 -13.23
N VAL A 61 -7.43 15.10 -13.46
CA VAL A 61 -8.63 14.74 -12.70
C VAL A 61 -8.39 13.50 -11.85
N PRO A 62 -8.97 13.41 -10.63
CA PRO A 62 -8.91 12.20 -9.84
C PRO A 62 -9.70 11.07 -10.51
N VAL A 63 -9.24 9.83 -10.31
CA VAL A 63 -9.89 8.63 -10.84
C VAL A 63 -10.75 7.90 -9.82
N LEU A 64 -10.48 8.07 -8.51
CA LEU A 64 -11.32 7.55 -7.43
C LEU A 64 -11.42 8.61 -6.33
N TYR A 65 -12.65 8.95 -5.93
CA TYR A 65 -12.93 10.03 -4.98
C TYR A 65 -14.32 9.84 -4.36
N PRO A 66 -14.62 10.51 -3.24
CA PRO A 66 -15.97 10.52 -2.69
C PRO A 66 -16.96 11.13 -3.69
N GLY A 67 -17.74 10.27 -4.34
CA GLY A 67 -18.76 10.64 -5.31
C GLY A 67 -20.13 10.80 -4.67
N ASN A 68 -21.15 11.10 -5.49
CA ASN A 68 -22.53 11.04 -5.07
C ASN A 68 -23.08 9.62 -5.29
N ASP A 69 -22.47 8.65 -4.67
CA ASP A 69 -22.78 7.22 -4.74
C ASP A 69 -23.04 6.63 -3.35
N SER A 70 -23.35 5.34 -3.26
CA SER A 70 -23.63 4.63 -2.01
C SER A 70 -22.45 4.57 -1.04
N GLN A 71 -21.23 4.88 -1.49
CA GLN A 71 -20.02 4.82 -0.66
C GLN A 71 -19.70 6.16 0.02
N LYS A 72 -20.44 7.22 -0.29
CA LYS A 72 -20.24 8.57 0.23
C LYS A 72 -20.21 8.64 1.75
N GLU A 73 -21.04 7.88 2.44
CA GLU A 73 -21.10 7.84 3.89
C GLU A 73 -19.83 7.30 4.55
N PHE A 74 -19.08 6.44 3.84
CA PHE A 74 -17.81 5.86 4.30
C PHE A 74 -16.61 6.71 3.91
N GLU A 75 -16.73 7.57 2.89
CA GLU A 75 -15.63 8.32 2.29
C GLU A 75 -15.65 9.81 2.63
N TRP A 76 -16.82 10.42 2.87
CA TRP A 76 -16.94 11.85 3.11
C TRP A 76 -16.95 12.16 4.63
N PRO A 77 -16.24 13.24 5.07
CA PRO A 77 -15.46 14.21 4.29
C PRO A 77 -13.94 13.89 4.20
N GLY A 78 -13.44 12.78 4.70
CA GLY A 78 -12.02 12.43 4.74
C GLY A 78 -11.47 12.06 3.37
N GLY A 79 -12.13 11.16 2.65
CA GLY A 79 -11.75 10.83 1.28
C GLY A 79 -11.43 9.36 1.03
N CYS A 80 -10.76 9.13 -0.10
CA CYS A 80 -10.22 7.84 -0.53
C CYS A 80 -8.70 7.90 -0.36
N GLU A 81 -8.14 7.03 0.48
CA GLU A 81 -6.73 7.05 0.85
C GLU A 81 -6.05 5.70 0.60
N ASP A 82 -4.72 5.68 0.69
CA ASP A 82 -3.87 4.49 0.73
C ASP A 82 -4.22 3.42 -0.32
N PRO A 83 -4.28 3.74 -1.65
CA PRO A 83 -4.63 2.77 -2.67
C PRO A 83 -3.58 1.68 -2.82
N ARG A 84 -4.02 0.44 -2.97
CA ARG A 84 -3.21 -0.73 -3.31
C ARG A 84 -3.86 -1.42 -4.50
N VAL A 85 -3.17 -1.44 -5.63
CA VAL A 85 -3.70 -1.99 -6.89
C VAL A 85 -2.99 -3.28 -7.26
N ALA A 86 -3.76 -4.24 -7.75
CA ALA A 86 -3.26 -5.43 -8.41
C ALA A 86 -4.14 -5.78 -9.61
N VAL A 87 -3.66 -6.65 -10.50
CA VAL A 87 -4.38 -7.09 -11.69
C VAL A 87 -4.62 -8.59 -11.65
N THR A 88 -5.79 -9.01 -12.08
CA THR A 88 -6.10 -10.43 -12.30
C THR A 88 -5.44 -10.94 -13.59
N GLN A 89 -5.36 -12.25 -13.75
CA GLN A 89 -4.78 -12.86 -14.96
C GLN A 89 -5.56 -12.50 -16.24
N ASN A 90 -6.86 -12.24 -16.14
CA ASN A 90 -7.70 -11.80 -17.26
C ASN A 90 -7.72 -10.27 -17.47
N GLY A 91 -6.91 -9.52 -16.73
CA GLY A 91 -6.70 -8.08 -16.97
C GLY A 91 -7.64 -7.14 -16.20
N MET A 92 -8.49 -7.62 -15.30
CA MET A 92 -9.28 -6.78 -14.40
C MET A 92 -8.37 -6.24 -13.28
N TYR A 93 -8.39 -4.94 -13.06
CA TYR A 93 -7.71 -4.28 -11.96
C TYR A 93 -8.59 -4.28 -10.72
N VAL A 94 -7.96 -4.51 -9.57
CA VAL A 94 -8.60 -4.47 -8.25
C VAL A 94 -7.81 -3.49 -7.40
N ILE A 95 -8.48 -2.50 -6.84
CA ILE A 95 -7.91 -1.53 -5.92
C ILE A 95 -8.52 -1.73 -4.53
N PHE A 96 -7.65 -1.85 -3.54
CA PHE A 96 -8.02 -1.70 -2.14
C PHE A 96 -7.61 -0.30 -1.70
N TYR A 97 -8.46 0.38 -0.96
CA TYR A 97 -8.21 1.74 -0.50
C TYR A 97 -8.87 1.99 0.85
N THR A 98 -8.41 2.97 1.57
CA THR A 98 -9.03 3.39 2.82
C THR A 98 -10.18 4.34 2.52
N GLN A 99 -11.41 3.94 2.85
CA GLN A 99 -12.59 4.81 2.92
C GLN A 99 -12.53 5.55 4.24
N TRP A 100 -12.37 6.88 4.21
CA TRP A 100 -12.19 7.70 5.39
C TRP A 100 -13.27 8.77 5.52
N ASN A 101 -14.13 8.61 6.53
CA ASN A 101 -15.20 9.59 6.82
C ASN A 101 -14.89 10.46 8.05
N ARG A 102 -13.62 10.55 8.45
CA ARG A 102 -13.11 11.24 9.66
C ARG A 102 -13.61 10.65 10.98
N LYS A 103 -14.25 9.48 10.96
CA LYS A 103 -14.72 8.77 12.16
C LYS A 103 -14.12 7.36 12.24
N LEU A 104 -14.22 6.61 11.16
CA LEU A 104 -13.80 5.21 11.12
C LEU A 104 -13.20 4.88 9.74
N PRO A 105 -11.90 4.57 9.65
CA PRO A 105 -11.30 4.09 8.40
C PRO A 105 -11.78 2.67 8.11
N ARG A 106 -12.20 2.41 6.87
CA ARG A 106 -12.57 1.09 6.38
C ARG A 106 -11.82 0.75 5.11
N LEU A 107 -11.34 -0.47 5.01
CA LEU A 107 -10.85 -0.98 3.73
C LEU A 107 -12.02 -1.14 2.77
N GLY A 108 -12.01 -0.37 1.70
CA GLY A 108 -12.89 -0.50 0.56
C GLY A 108 -12.22 -1.23 -0.59
N VAL A 109 -13.03 -1.72 -1.53
CA VAL A 109 -12.56 -2.32 -2.77
C VAL A 109 -13.31 -1.75 -3.96
N ALA A 110 -12.57 -1.54 -5.06
CA ALA A 110 -13.15 -1.19 -6.35
C ALA A 110 -12.45 -1.95 -7.48
N THR A 111 -13.15 -2.08 -8.63
CA THR A 111 -12.63 -2.77 -9.82
C THR A 111 -12.64 -1.86 -11.03
N SER A 112 -11.72 -2.12 -11.97
CA SER A 112 -11.60 -1.36 -13.21
C SER A 112 -11.02 -2.23 -14.33
N THR A 113 -11.34 -1.90 -15.57
CA THR A 113 -10.73 -2.49 -16.77
C THR A 113 -9.68 -1.59 -17.42
N ASP A 114 -9.60 -0.32 -16.99
CA ASP A 114 -8.75 0.70 -17.64
C ASP A 114 -7.91 1.56 -16.69
N LEU A 115 -8.08 1.41 -15.35
CA LEU A 115 -7.44 2.21 -14.29
C LEU A 115 -7.94 3.67 -14.20
N ILE A 116 -8.96 4.02 -14.96
CA ILE A 116 -9.57 5.36 -14.99
C ILE A 116 -10.97 5.33 -14.41
N HIS A 117 -11.79 4.37 -14.85
CA HIS A 117 -13.16 4.21 -14.40
C HIS A 117 -13.24 3.07 -13.40
N TRP A 118 -13.68 3.38 -12.18
CA TRP A 118 -13.71 2.45 -11.06
C TRP A 118 -15.15 2.20 -10.60
N GLU A 119 -15.51 0.93 -10.50
CA GLU A 119 -16.73 0.47 -9.85
C GLU A 119 -16.43 0.18 -8.38
N LYS A 120 -17.01 0.94 -7.46
CA LYS A 120 -16.85 0.77 -6.01
C LYS A 120 -17.79 -0.31 -5.48
N HIS A 121 -17.26 -1.20 -4.66
CA HIS A 121 -18.03 -2.31 -4.06
C HIS A 121 -18.24 -2.15 -2.56
N GLY A 122 -17.64 -1.15 -1.92
CA GLY A 122 -17.79 -0.85 -0.50
C GLY A 122 -16.79 -1.54 0.42
N PRO A 123 -17.07 -1.52 1.74
CA PRO A 123 -16.21 -2.09 2.76
C PRO A 123 -16.05 -3.61 2.62
N ILE A 124 -14.80 -4.10 2.55
CA ILE A 124 -14.52 -5.52 2.25
C ILE A 124 -15.01 -6.50 3.32
N PHE A 125 -15.22 -6.05 4.56
CA PHE A 125 -15.65 -6.88 5.69
C PHE A 125 -17.12 -6.69 6.09
N GLU A 126 -17.91 -5.98 5.29
CA GLU A 126 -19.31 -5.71 5.58
C GLU A 126 -20.11 -6.99 5.88
N LYS A 127 -19.90 -8.03 5.07
CA LYS A 127 -20.61 -9.32 5.20
C LYS A 127 -19.91 -10.35 6.07
N ALA A 128 -18.65 -10.06 6.48
CA ALA A 128 -17.83 -11.02 7.20
C ALA A 128 -18.44 -11.39 8.55
N TYR A 129 -18.67 -12.69 8.78
CA TYR A 129 -19.25 -13.21 10.02
C TYR A 129 -20.47 -12.42 10.47
N HIS A 130 -21.41 -12.18 9.55
CA HIS A 130 -22.65 -11.41 9.78
C HIS A 130 -22.40 -9.96 10.25
N GLY A 131 -21.38 -9.30 9.69
CA GLY A 131 -21.05 -7.91 10.00
C GLY A 131 -20.16 -7.70 11.23
N LYS A 132 -19.64 -8.75 11.82
CA LYS A 132 -18.79 -8.70 13.04
C LYS A 132 -17.64 -7.68 12.95
N TYR A 133 -17.04 -7.53 11.77
CA TYR A 133 -15.88 -6.66 11.54
C TYR A 133 -16.21 -5.36 10.80
N PHE A 134 -17.47 -5.10 10.51
CA PHE A 134 -17.91 -3.92 9.76
C PHE A 134 -17.56 -2.59 10.45
N ASN A 135 -17.71 -2.55 11.79
CA ASN A 135 -17.45 -1.35 12.60
C ASN A 135 -16.06 -1.34 13.26
N MET A 136 -15.12 -2.05 12.68
CA MET A 136 -13.72 -2.06 13.09
C MET A 136 -12.90 -1.15 12.17
N ALA A 137 -11.95 -0.40 12.75
CA ALA A 137 -10.95 0.33 11.98
C ALA A 137 -10.08 -0.65 11.17
N THR A 138 -10.03 -0.46 9.86
CA THR A 138 -9.28 -1.33 8.95
C THR A 138 -8.55 -0.50 7.90
N LYS A 139 -7.26 -0.76 7.70
CA LYS A 139 -6.39 -0.09 6.74
C LYS A 139 -5.42 -1.06 6.09
N SER A 140 -4.76 -0.59 5.06
CA SER A 140 -3.57 -1.17 4.44
C SER A 140 -3.72 -2.63 4.03
N ALA A 141 -3.83 -2.84 2.74
CA ALA A 141 -4.10 -4.14 2.14
C ALA A 141 -2.97 -4.58 1.21
N SER A 142 -2.51 -5.81 1.34
CA SER A 142 -1.50 -6.45 0.48
C SER A 142 -2.07 -7.75 -0.08
N ILE A 143 -2.68 -7.68 -1.26
CA ILE A 143 -3.24 -8.87 -1.90
C ILE A 143 -2.12 -9.80 -2.38
N LEU A 144 -2.36 -11.10 -2.29
CA LEU A 144 -1.42 -12.12 -2.75
C LEU A 144 -1.32 -12.15 -4.27
N THR A 145 -0.09 -12.08 -4.77
CA THR A 145 0.25 -12.10 -6.20
C THR A 145 1.32 -13.13 -6.52
N LYS A 146 1.48 -13.41 -7.81
CA LYS A 146 2.59 -14.18 -8.37
C LYS A 146 3.11 -13.52 -9.63
N MET A 147 4.31 -13.86 -10.05
CA MET A 147 4.80 -13.53 -11.37
C MET A 147 4.23 -14.47 -12.42
N ASP A 148 3.73 -13.90 -13.52
CA ASP A 148 3.32 -14.57 -14.75
C ASP A 148 4.11 -13.93 -15.90
N GLY A 149 5.27 -14.50 -16.22
CA GLY A 149 6.30 -13.83 -17.01
C GLY A 149 6.81 -12.57 -16.29
N GLU A 150 6.71 -11.42 -16.93
CA GLU A 150 7.08 -10.13 -16.34
C GLU A 150 5.90 -9.41 -15.65
N LYS A 151 4.71 -10.01 -15.63
CA LYS A 151 3.52 -9.43 -14.97
C LYS A 151 3.35 -9.98 -13.57
N GLN A 152 3.07 -9.10 -12.62
CA GLN A 152 2.65 -9.46 -11.28
C GLN A 152 1.12 -9.53 -11.27
N VAL A 153 0.55 -10.72 -11.10
CA VAL A 153 -0.90 -10.98 -11.16
C VAL A 153 -1.43 -11.55 -9.86
N ILE A 154 -2.69 -11.27 -9.54
CA ILE A 154 -3.38 -11.82 -8.38
C ILE A 154 -3.37 -13.34 -8.44
N ALA A 155 -3.08 -13.98 -7.31
CA ALA A 155 -2.96 -15.43 -7.18
C ALA A 155 -3.91 -16.01 -6.14
N LYS A 156 -4.17 -17.30 -6.26
CA LYS A 156 -4.89 -18.11 -5.27
C LYS A 156 -3.98 -19.15 -4.64
N ILE A 157 -4.22 -19.44 -3.36
CA ILE A 157 -3.69 -20.62 -2.68
C ILE A 157 -4.89 -21.38 -2.13
N ASN A 158 -4.93 -22.69 -2.39
CA ASN A 158 -6.04 -23.59 -2.01
C ASN A 158 -7.42 -23.08 -2.47
N GLY A 159 -7.48 -22.55 -3.71
CA GLY A 159 -8.71 -22.07 -4.33
C GLY A 159 -9.21 -20.71 -3.84
N LYS A 160 -8.56 -20.10 -2.87
CA LYS A 160 -8.93 -18.80 -2.28
C LYS A 160 -7.94 -17.71 -2.65
N TYR A 161 -8.43 -16.48 -2.85
CA TYR A 161 -7.61 -15.28 -2.81
C TYR A 161 -7.23 -14.99 -1.37
N TRP A 162 -6.04 -14.45 -1.16
CA TRP A 162 -5.49 -14.07 0.15
C TRP A 162 -5.14 -12.60 0.17
N LEU A 163 -5.41 -11.95 1.29
CA LEU A 163 -5.12 -10.56 1.57
C LEU A 163 -4.46 -10.47 2.94
N TYR A 164 -3.28 -9.82 3.03
CA TYR A 164 -2.74 -9.35 4.29
C TYR A 164 -3.21 -7.93 4.51
N TRP A 165 -3.57 -7.57 5.73
CA TRP A 165 -4.12 -6.26 6.04
C TRP A 165 -3.84 -5.86 7.48
N GLY A 166 -3.92 -4.57 7.78
CA GLY A 166 -3.84 -4.02 9.12
C GLY A 166 -2.74 -3.00 9.31
N GLU A 167 -2.98 -2.17 10.30
CA GLU A 167 -2.09 -1.20 10.91
C GLU A 167 -1.89 -1.62 12.38
N HIS A 168 -0.71 -1.44 12.96
CA HIS A 168 -0.20 -1.97 14.22
C HIS A 168 0.03 -3.49 14.19
N HIS A 169 -0.94 -4.28 13.82
CA HIS A 169 -0.81 -5.73 13.65
C HIS A 169 -1.19 -6.12 12.24
N VAL A 170 -0.52 -7.11 11.69
CA VAL A 170 -0.88 -7.69 10.39
C VAL A 170 -1.73 -8.93 10.60
N TYR A 171 -2.85 -8.94 9.91
CA TYR A 171 -3.83 -10.03 9.83
C TYR A 171 -3.89 -10.58 8.40
N ALA A 172 -4.66 -11.65 8.20
CA ALA A 172 -5.02 -12.13 6.88
C ALA A 172 -6.54 -12.20 6.69
N ALA A 173 -6.95 -12.20 5.44
CA ALA A 173 -8.31 -12.47 5.02
C ALA A 173 -8.33 -13.30 3.74
N THR A 174 -9.43 -14.00 3.47
CA THR A 174 -9.63 -14.78 2.26
C THR A 174 -10.91 -14.38 1.54
N SER A 175 -10.91 -14.54 0.20
CA SER A 175 -12.08 -14.28 -0.63
C SER A 175 -12.21 -15.32 -1.74
N SER A 176 -13.42 -15.51 -2.26
CA SER A 176 -13.68 -16.27 -3.46
C SER A 176 -13.91 -15.40 -4.70
N ASN A 177 -14.27 -14.12 -4.50
CA ASN A 177 -14.72 -13.20 -5.56
C ASN A 177 -13.97 -11.87 -5.64
N LEU A 178 -12.96 -11.62 -4.76
CA LEU A 178 -12.17 -10.37 -4.66
C LEU A 178 -12.93 -9.17 -4.06
N VAL A 179 -14.21 -9.29 -3.80
CA VAL A 179 -15.06 -8.22 -3.26
C VAL A 179 -15.38 -8.47 -1.80
N ASP A 180 -15.96 -9.63 -1.50
CA ASP A 180 -16.32 -10.01 -0.13
C ASP A 180 -15.18 -10.79 0.51
N TRP A 181 -14.66 -10.28 1.61
CA TRP A 181 -13.50 -10.86 2.30
C TRP A 181 -13.87 -11.34 3.69
N GLN A 182 -13.24 -12.41 4.12
CA GLN A 182 -13.44 -13.01 5.42
C GLN A 182 -12.12 -13.04 6.19
N PRO A 183 -11.98 -12.27 7.28
CA PRO A 183 -10.78 -12.30 8.12
C PRO A 183 -10.49 -13.69 8.64
N VAL A 184 -9.21 -14.04 8.75
CA VAL A 184 -8.77 -15.29 9.35
C VAL A 184 -8.86 -15.17 10.86
N GLU A 185 -9.66 -16.01 11.49
CA GLU A 185 -9.81 -16.10 12.94
C GLU A 185 -8.95 -17.24 13.50
N ASN A 186 -8.57 -17.09 14.77
CA ASN A 186 -8.03 -18.17 15.56
C ASN A 186 -9.15 -19.10 16.09
N LYS A 187 -8.79 -20.20 16.77
CA LYS A 187 -9.75 -21.18 17.31
C LYS A 187 -10.76 -20.60 18.30
N ASN A 188 -10.53 -19.40 18.83
CA ASN A 188 -11.41 -18.72 19.77
C ASN A 188 -12.32 -17.69 19.08
N GLY A 189 -12.37 -17.67 17.75
CA GLY A 189 -13.16 -16.70 16.98
C GLY A 189 -12.65 -15.26 17.04
N LYS A 190 -11.37 -15.04 17.37
CA LYS A 190 -10.72 -13.72 17.34
C LYS A 190 -9.81 -13.63 16.13
N LEU A 191 -9.54 -12.41 15.67
CA LEU A 191 -8.57 -12.17 14.61
C LEU A 191 -7.24 -12.88 14.92
N LYS A 192 -6.68 -13.57 13.93
CA LYS A 192 -5.37 -14.19 14.04
C LYS A 192 -4.30 -13.16 13.70
N GLU A 193 -3.60 -12.65 14.70
CA GLU A 193 -2.41 -11.82 14.51
C GLU A 193 -1.29 -12.65 13.88
N LEU A 194 -0.72 -12.17 12.78
CA LEU A 194 0.34 -12.85 12.04
C LEU A 194 1.71 -12.28 12.39
N ILE A 195 1.83 -10.96 12.41
CA ILE A 195 2.96 -10.23 12.95
C ILE A 195 2.48 -9.01 13.75
N SER A 196 3.28 -8.65 14.75
CA SER A 196 3.02 -7.55 15.68
C SER A 196 4.29 -6.76 15.91
N PRO A 197 4.23 -5.55 16.46
CA PRO A 197 5.40 -4.78 16.89
C PRO A 197 6.35 -5.59 17.79
N ARG A 198 7.65 -5.35 17.66
CA ARG A 198 8.68 -6.05 18.44
C ARG A 198 9.51 -5.07 19.24
N LYS A 199 9.46 -5.15 20.56
CA LYS A 199 10.29 -4.33 21.46
C LYS A 199 11.78 -4.46 21.11
N GLY A 200 12.47 -3.31 20.98
CA GLY A 200 13.89 -3.23 20.64
C GLY A 200 14.23 -3.41 19.16
N PHE A 201 13.24 -3.45 18.29
CA PHE A 201 13.42 -3.51 16.84
C PHE A 201 12.87 -2.26 16.15
N PHE A 202 13.25 -2.04 14.89
CA PHE A 202 12.82 -0.90 14.08
C PHE A 202 11.29 -0.80 13.88
N ASP A 203 10.58 -1.86 14.17
CA ASP A 203 9.14 -2.03 14.04
C ASP A 203 8.45 -2.17 15.40
N SER A 204 8.96 -1.46 16.43
CA SER A 204 8.53 -1.60 17.82
C SER A 204 7.23 -0.88 18.17
N ASP A 205 6.78 0.07 17.35
CA ASP A 205 5.53 0.81 17.56
C ASP A 205 4.40 0.30 16.67
N LEU A 206 4.71 -0.02 15.40
CA LEU A 206 3.71 -0.34 14.40
C LEU A 206 4.28 -1.28 13.33
N THR A 207 3.42 -2.17 12.82
CA THR A 207 3.63 -2.93 11.59
C THR A 207 2.44 -2.74 10.67
N GLU A 208 2.67 -2.31 9.43
CA GLU A 208 1.60 -1.98 8.49
C GLU A 208 1.86 -2.61 7.12
N CYS A 209 0.82 -3.24 6.55
CA CYS A 209 0.92 -3.85 5.23
C CYS A 209 1.24 -2.81 4.15
N SER A 210 1.96 -3.24 3.12
CA SER A 210 2.52 -2.37 2.11
C SER A 210 2.12 -2.81 0.69
N PRO A 211 3.00 -2.97 -0.30
CA PRO A 211 2.58 -3.39 -1.64
C PRO A 211 2.00 -4.82 -1.66
N PRO A 212 1.39 -5.23 -2.76
CA PRO A 212 0.91 -6.60 -2.94
C PRO A 212 1.97 -7.65 -2.60
N ALA A 213 1.59 -8.63 -1.79
CA ALA A 213 2.47 -9.72 -1.39
C ALA A 213 2.80 -10.64 -2.58
N LEU A 214 4.00 -11.19 -2.63
CA LEU A 214 4.51 -11.94 -3.77
C LEU A 214 4.83 -13.39 -3.41
N ILE A 215 4.27 -14.35 -4.15
CA ILE A 215 4.67 -15.75 -4.10
C ILE A 215 6.09 -15.88 -4.69
N THR A 216 6.99 -16.45 -3.92
CA THR A 216 8.37 -16.76 -4.30
C THR A 216 8.66 -18.26 -4.12
N LYS A 217 9.80 -18.73 -4.61
CA LYS A 217 10.24 -20.12 -4.37
C LYS A 217 10.47 -20.44 -2.89
N LYS A 218 10.70 -19.42 -2.04
CA LYS A 218 11.01 -19.58 -0.61
C LYS A 218 9.77 -19.42 0.29
N GLY A 219 8.67 -18.91 -0.22
CA GLY A 219 7.48 -18.58 0.54
C GLY A 219 6.75 -17.37 -0.03
N ILE A 220 5.81 -16.82 0.72
CA ILE A 220 5.09 -15.60 0.38
C ILE A 220 5.84 -14.43 1.02
N LEU A 221 6.42 -13.57 0.19
CA LEU A 221 7.08 -12.34 0.64
C LEU A 221 6.04 -11.25 0.84
N LEU A 222 5.92 -10.75 2.05
CA LEU A 222 5.22 -9.51 2.38
C LEU A 222 6.26 -8.45 2.75
N VAL A 223 6.24 -7.34 2.03
CA VAL A 223 6.91 -6.11 2.44
C VAL A 223 5.95 -5.35 3.36
N TYR A 224 6.46 -4.84 4.46
CA TYR A 224 5.68 -4.08 5.43
C TYR A 224 6.44 -2.84 5.90
N ASN A 225 5.73 -1.85 6.39
CA ASN A 225 6.30 -0.67 7.01
C ASN A 225 6.31 -0.87 8.54
N GLY A 226 7.47 -0.66 9.14
CA GLY A 226 7.65 -0.69 10.59
C GLY A 226 7.92 0.71 11.11
N LYS A 227 7.27 1.09 12.20
CA LYS A 227 7.55 2.34 12.90
C LYS A 227 8.34 2.07 14.17
N ASN A 228 9.41 2.83 14.36
CA ASN A 228 10.25 2.74 15.56
C ASN A 228 9.63 3.52 16.70
N LYS A 229 9.50 2.90 17.86
CA LYS A 229 8.98 3.54 19.08
C LYS A 229 10.02 4.46 19.70
N SER A 230 9.57 5.51 20.36
CA SER A 230 10.42 6.37 21.18
C SER A 230 10.82 5.67 22.50
N GLY A 231 11.97 6.04 23.05
CA GLY A 231 12.44 5.59 24.36
C GLY A 231 13.01 4.15 24.35
N ASP A 232 12.97 3.49 25.53
CA ASP A 232 13.64 2.20 25.75
C ASP A 232 12.97 0.99 25.10
N GLU A 233 11.80 1.18 24.53
CA GLU A 233 11.11 0.11 23.79
C GLU A 233 11.47 0.11 22.30
N GLY A 234 12.03 1.22 21.78
CA GLY A 234 12.47 1.34 20.40
C GLY A 234 13.87 0.78 20.15
N ASP A 235 14.22 0.73 18.87
CA ASP A 235 15.58 0.41 18.42
C ASP A 235 16.42 1.68 18.39
N ARG A 236 17.42 1.78 19.25
CA ARG A 236 18.30 2.95 19.37
C ARG A 236 19.17 3.22 18.14
N ARG A 237 19.23 2.30 17.18
CA ARG A 237 19.97 2.45 15.92
C ARG A 237 19.24 3.36 14.93
N TYR A 238 17.93 3.58 15.11
CA TYR A 238 17.08 4.37 14.22
C TYR A 238 16.42 5.51 14.98
N SER A 239 16.06 6.58 14.26
CA SER A 239 15.36 7.72 14.86
C SER A 239 14.04 7.30 15.50
N PRO A 240 13.68 7.86 16.66
CA PRO A 240 12.35 7.69 17.22
C PRO A 240 11.27 8.09 16.20
N ASP A 241 10.16 7.37 16.19
CA ASP A 241 9.01 7.60 15.30
C ASP A 241 9.31 7.53 13.80
N SER A 242 10.52 7.08 13.40
CA SER A 242 10.84 6.88 11.99
C SER A 242 10.16 5.64 11.42
N TYR A 243 9.76 5.73 10.14
CA TYR A 243 9.25 4.59 9.37
C TYR A 243 10.35 3.97 8.53
N CYS A 244 10.48 2.66 8.62
CA CYS A 244 11.43 1.85 7.88
C CYS A 244 10.72 0.65 7.24
N ALA A 245 11.27 0.13 6.15
CA ALA A 245 10.69 -1.01 5.46
C ALA A 245 11.28 -2.34 5.92
N GLY A 246 10.41 -3.28 6.27
CA GLY A 246 10.71 -4.64 6.66
C GLY A 246 10.20 -5.69 5.67
N GLN A 247 10.65 -6.92 5.86
CA GLN A 247 10.18 -8.08 5.10
C GLN A 247 9.82 -9.21 6.06
N VAL A 248 8.73 -9.89 5.75
CA VAL A 248 8.34 -11.15 6.39
C VAL A 248 8.01 -12.18 5.31
N LEU A 249 8.40 -13.41 5.57
CA LEU A 249 8.12 -14.55 4.70
C LEU A 249 7.08 -15.44 5.38
N PHE A 250 6.01 -15.78 4.64
CA PHE A 250 5.00 -16.72 5.09
C PHE A 250 5.11 -18.05 4.36
N ASP A 251 4.61 -19.11 4.99
CA ASP A 251 4.59 -20.47 4.44
C ASP A 251 3.63 -20.57 3.24
N LEU A 252 4.05 -21.27 2.18
CA LEU A 252 3.21 -21.49 0.99
C LEU A 252 2.01 -22.42 1.25
N LYS A 253 2.13 -23.33 2.23
CA LYS A 253 1.05 -24.27 2.56
C LYS A 253 0.05 -23.66 3.55
N ASP A 254 0.54 -22.78 4.44
CA ASP A 254 -0.27 -22.00 5.38
C ASP A 254 0.10 -20.52 5.29
N PRO A 255 -0.58 -19.74 4.42
CA PRO A 255 -0.29 -18.31 4.27
C PRO A 255 -0.48 -17.46 5.54
N SER A 256 -1.07 -18.03 6.57
CA SER A 256 -1.22 -17.37 7.88
C SER A 256 -0.08 -17.66 8.87
N LYS A 257 0.97 -18.38 8.43
CA LYS A 257 2.10 -18.77 9.26
C LYS A 257 3.37 -18.03 8.84
N PRO A 258 3.86 -17.05 9.62
CA PRO A 258 5.16 -16.44 9.36
C PRO A 258 6.28 -17.46 9.64
N ILE A 259 7.28 -17.53 8.75
CA ILE A 259 8.42 -18.46 8.84
C ILE A 259 9.77 -17.75 8.95
N ALA A 260 9.85 -16.47 8.53
CA ALA A 260 11.02 -15.62 8.71
C ALA A 260 10.61 -14.15 8.71
N ARG A 261 11.33 -13.29 9.44
CA ARG A 261 11.14 -11.84 9.48
C ARG A 261 12.48 -11.16 9.69
N LEU A 262 12.76 -10.07 8.97
CA LEU A 262 14.01 -9.35 9.13
C LEU A 262 14.10 -8.67 10.50
N ASP A 263 15.28 -8.69 11.10
CA ASP A 263 15.57 -8.00 12.36
C ASP A 263 16.07 -6.57 12.15
N VAL A 264 16.47 -6.25 10.92
CA VAL A 264 16.87 -4.91 10.50
C VAL A 264 16.08 -4.51 9.27
N PRO A 265 15.76 -3.23 9.08
CA PRO A 265 15.04 -2.80 7.88
C PRO A 265 15.95 -2.95 6.65
N PHE A 266 15.38 -3.33 5.52
CA PHE A 266 16.11 -3.36 4.25
C PHE A 266 16.14 -2.00 3.54
N LEU A 267 15.22 -1.09 3.90
CA LEU A 267 15.19 0.31 3.44
C LEU A 267 14.80 1.20 4.62
N ARG A 268 15.54 2.31 4.80
CA ARG A 268 15.37 3.24 5.91
C ARG A 268 15.64 4.68 5.46
N PRO A 269 15.15 5.69 6.18
CA PRO A 269 15.43 7.07 5.84
C PRO A 269 16.93 7.40 5.94
N MET A 270 17.54 7.73 4.82
CA MET A 270 18.94 8.15 4.72
C MET A 270 19.07 9.55 4.13
N GLU A 271 18.27 9.85 3.13
CA GLU A 271 18.32 11.06 2.35
C GLU A 271 17.59 12.23 3.05
N THR A 272 17.99 13.46 2.73
CA THR A 272 17.39 14.67 3.31
C THR A 272 15.90 14.79 2.97
N PHE A 273 15.50 14.39 1.77
CA PHE A 273 14.11 14.44 1.34
C PHE A 273 13.20 13.42 2.04
N GLU A 274 13.76 12.38 2.63
CA GLU A 274 13.06 11.38 3.43
C GLU A 274 12.82 11.85 4.88
N LYS A 275 13.47 12.95 5.26
CA LYS A 275 13.45 13.54 6.61
C LYS A 275 12.87 14.97 6.63
N SER A 276 12.37 15.47 5.51
CA SER A 276 11.85 16.82 5.36
C SER A 276 10.45 16.81 4.74
N GLY A 277 9.45 17.12 5.56
CA GLY A 277 8.04 17.10 5.17
C GLY A 277 7.14 17.11 6.39
N GLN A 278 6.01 16.44 6.32
CA GLN A 278 5.07 16.33 7.44
C GLN A 278 5.65 15.48 8.59
N TYR A 279 6.44 14.43 8.26
CA TYR A 279 7.12 13.57 9.23
C TYR A 279 8.63 13.85 9.22
N ILE A 280 9.08 14.66 10.16
CA ILE A 280 10.49 15.10 10.25
C ILE A 280 11.44 14.05 10.84
N ASN A 281 10.92 13.02 11.50
CA ASN A 281 11.72 11.95 12.11
C ASN A 281 12.25 10.94 11.11
N GLY A 282 11.89 11.10 9.83
CA GLY A 282 12.27 10.24 8.73
C GLY A 282 11.20 9.20 8.38
N THR A 283 10.84 9.16 7.10
CA THR A 283 9.83 8.22 6.62
C THR A 283 10.22 7.65 5.28
N VAL A 284 10.38 6.34 5.26
CA VAL A 284 10.37 5.49 4.08
C VAL A 284 9.18 4.55 4.24
N PHE A 285 8.06 4.91 3.59
CA PHE A 285 6.81 4.17 3.68
C PHE A 285 6.49 3.57 2.32
N ILE A 286 6.83 2.28 2.11
CA ILE A 286 6.65 1.61 0.81
C ILE A 286 5.16 1.36 0.59
N GLU A 287 4.71 1.67 -0.63
CA GLU A 287 3.33 1.59 -1.03
C GLU A 287 3.14 0.83 -2.34
N GLY A 288 4.18 0.81 -3.17
CA GLY A 288 4.14 0.15 -4.46
C GLY A 288 5.40 -0.65 -4.77
N MET A 289 5.20 -1.78 -5.44
CA MET A 289 6.27 -2.63 -5.94
C MET A 289 5.85 -3.19 -7.29
N VAL A 290 6.71 -3.01 -8.29
CA VAL A 290 6.44 -3.51 -9.66
C VAL A 290 7.72 -4.03 -10.30
N PHE A 291 7.59 -5.14 -11.04
CA PHE A 291 8.66 -5.62 -11.93
C PHE A 291 8.46 -5.01 -13.31
N PHE A 292 9.46 -4.26 -13.78
CA PHE A 292 9.38 -3.53 -15.03
C PHE A 292 10.75 -3.45 -15.69
N LYS A 293 10.85 -3.75 -16.99
CA LYS A 293 12.13 -3.77 -17.73
C LYS A 293 13.23 -4.55 -17.00
N LYS A 294 12.88 -5.75 -16.49
CA LYS A 294 13.76 -6.67 -15.74
C LYS A 294 14.30 -6.12 -14.42
N LYS A 295 13.72 -5.05 -13.87
CA LYS A 295 14.08 -4.45 -12.58
C LYS A 295 12.85 -4.37 -11.68
N TRP A 296 13.08 -4.35 -10.38
CA TRP A 296 12.07 -4.04 -9.38
C TRP A 296 12.10 -2.56 -9.04
N PHE A 297 10.97 -1.93 -9.07
CA PHE A 297 10.77 -0.55 -8.64
C PHE A 297 9.94 -0.57 -7.38
N LEU A 298 10.47 0.00 -6.29
CA LEU A 298 9.78 0.18 -5.03
C LEU A 298 9.49 1.67 -4.87
N TYR A 299 8.23 2.01 -4.88
CA TYR A 299 7.79 3.39 -4.68
C TYR A 299 7.39 3.59 -3.25
N TYR A 300 7.84 4.68 -2.67
CA TYR A 300 7.62 4.94 -1.25
C TYR A 300 7.35 6.42 -0.98
N CYS A 301 6.58 6.67 0.07
CA CYS A 301 6.35 7.99 0.58
C CYS A 301 7.58 8.45 1.40
N CYS A 302 8.04 9.66 1.10
CA CYS A 302 9.14 10.32 1.79
C CYS A 302 8.59 11.42 2.68
N ALA A 303 8.74 11.27 4.01
CA ALA A 303 8.29 12.23 5.02
C ALA A 303 6.83 12.72 4.80
N ASP A 304 5.97 11.87 4.28
CA ASP A 304 4.57 12.11 3.94
C ASP A 304 4.31 13.31 3.00
N SER A 305 5.32 13.67 2.21
CA SER A 305 5.28 14.89 1.38
C SER A 305 5.78 14.71 -0.04
N ARG A 306 6.51 13.64 -0.30
CA ARG A 306 7.09 13.33 -1.62
C ARG A 306 7.05 11.84 -1.90
N VAL A 307 7.37 11.51 -3.14
CA VAL A 307 7.51 10.13 -3.58
C VAL A 307 8.92 9.88 -4.00
N GLY A 308 9.49 8.84 -3.45
CA GLY A 308 10.74 8.25 -3.89
C GLY A 308 10.53 6.96 -4.65
N VAL A 309 11.53 6.57 -5.41
CA VAL A 309 11.63 5.23 -6.00
C VAL A 309 13.00 4.65 -5.71
N ALA A 310 13.04 3.43 -5.18
CA ALA A 310 14.24 2.61 -5.12
C ALA A 310 14.17 1.56 -6.22
N VAL A 311 15.24 1.41 -6.97
CA VAL A 311 15.31 0.45 -8.09
C VAL A 311 16.29 -0.66 -7.74
N TYR A 312 15.81 -1.89 -7.82
CA TYR A 312 16.65 -3.08 -7.66
C TYR A 312 16.81 -3.80 -8.99
N ASP A 313 18.05 -3.94 -9.43
CA ASP A 313 18.43 -4.68 -10.64
C ASP A 313 18.94 -6.08 -10.24
N PRO A 314 18.19 -7.17 -10.51
CA PRO A 314 18.63 -8.53 -10.18
C PRO A 314 19.92 -8.96 -10.91
N SER A 315 20.27 -8.32 -12.04
CA SER A 315 21.50 -8.61 -12.77
C SER A 315 22.74 -7.92 -12.17
N ASN A 316 22.51 -6.89 -11.33
CA ASN A 316 23.57 -6.17 -10.59
C ASN A 316 23.13 -5.90 -9.14
N PRO A 317 23.13 -6.92 -8.26
CA PRO A 317 22.52 -6.84 -6.92
C PRO A 317 23.28 -5.94 -5.93
N GLY A 318 24.33 -5.22 -6.32
CA GLY A 318 25.14 -4.38 -5.45
C GLY A 318 24.81 -2.89 -5.45
N GLN A 319 23.90 -2.41 -6.31
CA GLN A 319 23.54 -1.00 -6.43
C GLN A 319 22.03 -0.77 -6.22
N ALA A 320 21.66 -0.09 -5.16
CA ALA A 320 20.32 0.48 -4.97
C ALA A 320 20.49 1.97 -4.70
N ASP A 321 20.38 2.79 -5.73
CA ASP A 321 20.37 4.25 -5.59
C ASP A 321 18.92 4.75 -5.51
N PRO A 322 18.51 5.41 -4.41
CA PRO A 322 17.19 6.04 -4.31
C PRO A 322 17.12 7.28 -5.21
N VAL A 323 16.06 7.40 -5.99
CA VAL A 323 15.81 8.55 -6.87
C VAL A 323 14.50 9.24 -6.47
N ILE A 324 14.53 10.57 -6.36
CA ILE A 324 13.29 11.36 -6.17
C ILE A 324 12.53 11.42 -7.50
N LEU A 325 11.24 11.08 -7.45
CA LEU A 325 10.36 11.37 -8.57
C LEU A 325 10.08 12.88 -8.60
N ASN A 326 10.62 13.55 -9.62
CA ASN A 326 10.33 14.96 -9.82
C ASN A 326 8.82 15.14 -10.01
N SER A 327 8.19 15.81 -9.05
CA SER A 327 6.88 16.43 -9.30
C SER A 327 7.12 17.49 -10.38
N GLY A 328 6.73 17.20 -11.62
CA GLY A 328 6.84 18.18 -12.68
C GLY A 328 6.29 19.52 -12.18
N LYS A 329 7.09 20.56 -12.25
CA LYS A 329 6.59 21.93 -12.11
C LYS A 329 5.62 22.09 -13.26
N ASP A 330 4.33 22.17 -12.95
CA ASP A 330 3.33 22.60 -13.88
C ASP A 330 3.72 24.01 -14.35
N LYS A 331 4.08 24.13 -15.65
CA LYS A 331 4.11 25.40 -16.34
C LYS A 331 2.70 25.76 -16.74
#